data_5790cdbbaecbb25fc5c64780e4044467
#
_entry.id   5790cdbbaecbb25fc5c64780e4044467
#
_cell.length_a   1.000
_cell.length_b   1.000
_cell.length_c   1.000
_cell.angle_alpha   90.00
_cell.angle_beta   90.00
_cell.angle_gamma   90.00
#
_symmetry.space_group_name_H-M   'P 1'
#
loop_
_entity.id
_entity.type
_entity.pdbx_description
1 polymer ?
#
loop_
_entity_poly.entity_id
_entity_poly.type
_entity_poly.pdbx_seq_one_letter_code
_entity_poly.pdbx_strand_id
1 'polypeptide(L)'
;MPRLILLRHGQSQWNLENRFTGWVDVDLTDRGEAEAAKAGALLAEAGFRPAVMFTSVLKRAQKTGAAALAAAGLGDTPVIADWRLNERHYGGLTGLDKAETAAKHGEDQVHIWRRSYDVPPPPLAPGGEYDFTTDPRYAGQPIPDTESLKTTLDRVQPYWDAEIAPRLKAGEDVLIAAHGNSLRAVVKLLFAVPDDKIVGVEIPTGNPLEITLDAGLKPTAARYLDADRAEALPVLP
;
A
#
# COMPACT_ATOMS: atom_id res chain seq x y z
N MET A 1 12.82 4.15 -20.31
CA MET A 1 12.31 3.15 -19.38
C MET A 1 11.51 3.88 -18.33
N PRO A 2 10.23 3.56 -18.15
CA PRO A 2 9.40 4.22 -17.15
C PRO A 2 9.85 3.87 -15.74
N ARG A 3 9.63 4.79 -14.81
CA ARG A 3 9.86 4.59 -13.40
C ARG A 3 8.53 4.51 -12.67
N LEU A 4 8.43 3.55 -11.78
CA LEU A 4 7.33 3.39 -10.84
C LEU A 4 7.85 3.70 -9.44
N ILE A 5 7.17 4.57 -8.72
CA ILE A 5 7.42 4.72 -7.29
C ILE A 5 6.25 4.17 -6.50
N LEU A 6 6.56 3.28 -5.54
CA LEU A 6 5.64 2.81 -4.54
C LEU A 6 5.91 3.57 -3.23
N LEU A 7 4.90 4.25 -2.71
CA LEU A 7 4.98 5.02 -1.47
C LEU A 7 3.92 4.55 -0.49
N ARG A 8 4.33 3.86 0.56
CA ARG A 8 3.42 3.53 1.66
C ARG A 8 3.12 4.79 2.45
N HIS A 9 1.85 4.97 2.85
CA HIS A 9 1.44 6.09 3.69
C HIS A 9 2.34 6.23 4.93
N GLY A 10 2.52 7.48 5.39
CA GLY A 10 3.21 7.80 6.63
C GLY A 10 2.53 7.18 7.85
N GLN A 11 3.16 7.27 9.01
CA GLN A 11 2.59 6.75 10.25
C GLN A 11 1.17 7.28 10.46
N SER A 12 0.19 6.39 10.60
CA SER A 12 -1.19 6.73 10.95
C SER A 12 -1.42 6.62 12.46
N GLN A 13 -2.54 7.21 12.93
CA GLN A 13 -2.92 7.15 14.34
C GLN A 13 -2.95 5.69 14.85
N TRP A 14 -3.53 4.75 14.11
CA TRP A 14 -3.58 3.35 14.52
C TRP A 14 -2.29 2.57 14.29
N ASN A 15 -1.35 3.09 13.50
CA ASN A 15 0.02 2.56 13.52
C ASN A 15 0.69 2.90 14.86
N LEU A 16 0.52 4.14 15.34
CA LEU A 16 1.05 4.58 16.63
C LEU A 16 0.42 3.79 17.80
N GLU A 17 -0.89 3.54 17.73
CA GLU A 17 -1.65 2.77 18.73
C GLU A 17 -1.48 1.25 18.59
N ASN A 18 -0.67 0.77 17.64
CA ASN A 18 -0.45 -0.66 17.38
C ASN A 18 -1.74 -1.46 17.08
N ARG A 19 -2.71 -0.86 16.38
CA ARG A 19 -4.00 -1.49 16.05
C ARG A 19 -4.04 -2.00 14.60
N PHE A 20 -4.90 -3.01 14.36
CA PHE A 20 -5.25 -3.46 13.01
C PHE A 20 -6.16 -2.44 12.36
N THR A 21 -5.71 -1.79 11.28
CA THR A 21 -6.43 -0.66 10.66
C THR A 21 -7.37 -1.09 9.52
N GLY A 22 -6.86 -1.84 8.57
CA GLY A 22 -7.65 -2.22 7.39
C GLY A 22 -8.25 -1.03 6.65
N TRP A 23 -9.56 -1.06 6.43
CA TRP A 23 -10.32 -0.03 5.69
C TRP A 23 -10.84 1.12 6.55
N VAL A 24 -10.59 1.09 7.87
CA VAL A 24 -10.91 2.23 8.74
C VAL A 24 -10.11 3.45 8.30
N ASP A 25 -10.80 4.59 8.18
CA ASP A 25 -10.24 5.81 7.59
C ASP A 25 -9.61 6.72 8.64
N VAL A 26 -8.55 6.21 9.30
CA VAL A 26 -7.76 6.97 10.28
C VAL A 26 -6.80 7.93 9.59
N ASP A 27 -6.47 9.01 10.29
CA ASP A 27 -5.56 10.05 9.81
C ASP A 27 -4.08 9.73 10.05
N LEU A 28 -3.20 10.54 9.47
CA LEU A 28 -1.78 10.57 9.77
C LEU A 28 -1.53 11.17 11.16
N THR A 29 -0.41 10.80 11.76
CA THR A 29 0.18 11.52 12.89
C THR A 29 1.09 12.63 12.36
N ASP A 30 1.52 13.57 13.24
CA ASP A 30 2.52 14.60 12.88
C ASP A 30 3.80 13.96 12.30
N ARG A 31 4.21 12.81 12.85
CA ARG A 31 5.31 12.03 12.28
C ARG A 31 5.00 11.52 10.88
N GLY A 32 3.78 11.04 10.64
CA GLY A 32 3.36 10.57 9.33
C GLY A 32 3.34 11.69 8.28
N GLU A 33 2.96 12.90 8.68
CA GLU A 33 3.02 14.09 7.82
C GLU A 33 4.47 14.49 7.50
N ALA A 34 5.36 14.44 8.50
CA ALA A 34 6.79 14.67 8.30
C ALA A 34 7.44 13.61 7.38
N GLU A 35 7.05 12.33 7.54
CA GLU A 35 7.47 11.23 6.64
C GLU A 35 7.03 11.51 5.19
N ALA A 36 5.81 12.00 4.99
CA ALA A 36 5.29 12.34 3.67
C ALA A 36 6.05 13.51 3.03
N ALA A 37 6.33 14.57 3.80
CA ALA A 37 7.13 15.71 3.33
C ALA A 37 8.57 15.28 2.97
N LYS A 38 9.21 14.43 3.79
CA LYS A 38 10.53 13.86 3.50
C LYS A 38 10.51 13.04 2.21
N ALA A 39 9.47 12.22 2.00
CA ALA A 39 9.31 11.47 0.76
C ALA A 39 9.30 12.41 -0.45
N GLY A 40 8.62 13.56 -0.37
CA GLY A 40 8.60 14.55 -1.45
C GLY A 40 9.98 15.14 -1.76
N ALA A 41 10.78 15.47 -0.74
CA ALA A 41 12.16 15.92 -0.94
C ALA A 41 12.99 14.86 -1.69
N LEU A 42 12.86 13.59 -1.29
CA LEU A 42 13.55 12.46 -1.95
C LEU A 42 13.09 12.28 -3.41
N LEU A 43 11.79 12.47 -3.71
CA LEU A 43 11.30 12.47 -5.10
C LEU A 43 11.94 13.58 -5.93
N ALA A 44 12.06 14.79 -5.37
CA ALA A 44 12.69 15.93 -6.04
C ALA A 44 14.19 15.67 -6.31
N GLU A 45 14.93 15.16 -5.32
CA GLU A 45 16.34 14.79 -5.44
C GLU A 45 16.56 13.70 -6.50
N ALA A 46 15.65 12.72 -6.60
CA ALA A 46 15.68 11.68 -7.62
C ALA A 46 15.27 12.18 -9.02
N GLY A 47 14.85 13.44 -9.16
CA GLY A 47 14.34 14.00 -10.41
C GLY A 47 13.11 13.24 -10.92
N PHE A 48 12.29 12.70 -10.00
CA PHE A 48 11.09 11.95 -10.35
C PHE A 48 9.92 12.89 -10.63
N ARG A 49 9.27 12.72 -11.78
CA ARG A 49 8.14 13.55 -12.23
C ARG A 49 7.02 12.66 -12.76
N PRO A 50 6.13 12.18 -11.91
CA PRO A 50 5.04 11.30 -12.34
C PRO A 50 4.04 12.05 -13.23
N ALA A 51 3.60 11.40 -14.29
CA ALA A 51 2.47 11.87 -15.11
C ALA A 51 1.13 11.76 -14.36
N VAL A 52 1.06 10.84 -13.41
CA VAL A 52 -0.14 10.57 -12.60
C VAL A 52 0.24 9.94 -11.27
N MET A 53 -0.54 10.24 -10.22
CA MET A 53 -0.53 9.51 -8.97
C MET A 53 -1.79 8.67 -8.83
N PHE A 54 -1.62 7.38 -8.58
CA PHE A 54 -2.69 6.50 -8.13
C PHE A 54 -2.67 6.37 -6.61
N THR A 55 -3.85 6.35 -5.99
CA THR A 55 -3.97 6.21 -4.53
C THR A 55 -5.24 5.46 -4.15
N SER A 56 -5.37 5.08 -2.88
CA SER A 56 -6.59 4.51 -2.34
C SER A 56 -7.63 5.58 -2.01
N VAL A 57 -8.84 5.16 -1.61
CA VAL A 57 -9.88 6.08 -1.11
C VAL A 57 -9.72 6.41 0.37
N LEU A 58 -8.63 5.97 1.02
CA LEU A 58 -8.35 6.21 2.43
C LEU A 58 -7.45 7.45 2.61
N LYS A 59 -7.87 8.37 3.49
CA LYS A 59 -7.24 9.68 3.64
C LYS A 59 -5.75 9.63 3.95
N ARG A 60 -5.28 8.66 4.75
CA ARG A 60 -3.84 8.54 5.09
C ARG A 60 -2.95 8.35 3.86
N ALA A 61 -3.39 7.59 2.86
CA ALA A 61 -2.66 7.40 1.60
C ALA A 61 -2.76 8.65 0.71
N GLN A 62 -3.97 9.22 0.58
CA GLN A 62 -4.20 10.44 -0.19
C GLN A 62 -3.38 11.62 0.35
N LYS A 63 -3.41 11.85 1.68
CA LYS A 63 -2.63 12.90 2.35
C LYS A 63 -1.13 12.70 2.17
N THR A 64 -0.64 11.46 2.32
CA THR A 64 0.78 11.15 2.09
C THR A 64 1.20 11.49 0.68
N GLY A 65 0.45 11.02 -0.32
CA GLY A 65 0.76 11.31 -1.72
C GLY A 65 0.70 12.79 -2.05
N ALA A 66 -0.35 13.50 -1.61
CA ALA A 66 -0.52 14.93 -1.83
C ALA A 66 0.61 15.75 -1.17
N ALA A 67 0.96 15.44 0.07
CA ALA A 67 2.06 16.12 0.78
C ALA A 67 3.42 15.86 0.10
N ALA A 68 3.66 14.62 -0.36
CA ALA A 68 4.89 14.28 -1.07
C ALA A 68 4.96 15.02 -2.42
N LEU A 69 3.90 15.07 -3.19
CA LEU A 69 3.86 15.83 -4.46
C LEU A 69 4.04 17.33 -4.21
N ALA A 70 3.39 17.89 -3.20
CA ALA A 70 3.54 19.32 -2.85
C ALA A 70 4.99 19.65 -2.46
N ALA A 71 5.61 18.83 -1.59
CA ALA A 71 7.00 19.00 -1.17
C ALA A 71 8.01 18.81 -2.32
N ALA A 72 7.66 18.02 -3.32
CA ALA A 72 8.47 17.86 -4.56
C ALA A 72 8.25 18.99 -5.58
N GLY A 73 7.35 19.97 -5.34
CA GLY A 73 6.97 20.99 -6.32
C GLY A 73 6.13 20.46 -7.48
N LEU A 74 5.36 19.38 -7.26
CA LEU A 74 4.58 18.65 -8.25
C LEU A 74 3.08 18.61 -7.90
N GLY A 75 2.57 19.62 -7.18
CA GLY A 75 1.20 19.67 -6.68
C GLY A 75 0.10 19.58 -7.74
N ASP A 76 0.42 19.90 -9.01
CA ASP A 76 -0.54 19.84 -10.13
C ASP A 76 -0.62 18.43 -10.78
N THR A 77 0.11 17.45 -10.27
CA THR A 77 0.07 16.07 -10.80
C THR A 77 -1.34 15.50 -10.67
N PRO A 78 -1.94 14.96 -11.76
CA PRO A 78 -3.24 14.32 -11.71
C PRO A 78 -3.28 13.18 -10.68
N VAL A 79 -4.38 13.10 -9.91
CA VAL A 79 -4.57 12.08 -8.87
C VAL A 79 -5.80 11.24 -9.19
N ILE A 80 -5.65 9.93 -9.18
CA ILE A 80 -6.74 8.96 -9.36
C ILE A 80 -6.84 8.11 -8.10
N ALA A 81 -7.97 8.20 -7.41
CA ALA A 81 -8.24 7.40 -6.21
C ALA A 81 -9.18 6.23 -6.54
N ASP A 82 -8.81 5.03 -6.09
CA ASP A 82 -9.61 3.84 -6.31
C ASP A 82 -9.52 2.91 -5.09
N TRP A 83 -10.67 2.34 -4.69
CA TRP A 83 -10.78 1.45 -3.54
C TRP A 83 -9.93 0.16 -3.70
N ARG A 84 -9.67 -0.27 -4.92
CA ARG A 84 -8.82 -1.44 -5.20
C ARG A 84 -7.38 -1.27 -4.75
N LEU A 85 -6.95 -0.04 -4.42
CA LEU A 85 -5.67 0.24 -3.77
C LEU A 85 -5.75 0.38 -2.24
N ASN A 86 -6.92 0.17 -1.63
CA ASN A 86 -7.06 0.17 -0.17
C ASN A 86 -6.13 -0.85 0.50
N GLU A 87 -5.89 -0.65 1.79
CA GLU A 87 -5.23 -1.66 2.63
C GLU A 87 -6.04 -2.97 2.62
N ARG A 88 -5.40 -4.08 2.93
CA ARG A 88 -6.06 -5.36 3.15
C ARG A 88 -7.14 -5.22 4.23
N HIS A 89 -8.30 -5.80 3.99
CA HIS A 89 -9.37 -5.85 4.99
C HIS A 89 -9.02 -6.86 6.08
N TYR A 90 -8.88 -6.40 7.31
CA TYR A 90 -8.46 -7.25 8.43
C TYR A 90 -9.60 -8.04 9.09
N GLY A 91 -10.82 -7.99 8.54
CA GLY A 91 -11.96 -8.75 9.04
C GLY A 91 -12.25 -8.45 10.51
N GLY A 92 -12.51 -9.49 11.28
CA GLY A 92 -12.80 -9.41 12.71
C GLY A 92 -11.63 -8.94 13.59
N LEU A 93 -10.41 -8.77 13.03
CA LEU A 93 -9.30 -8.17 13.77
C LEU A 93 -9.30 -6.64 13.70
N THR A 94 -10.11 -6.04 12.82
CA THR A 94 -10.16 -4.58 12.64
C THR A 94 -10.42 -3.87 13.97
N GLY A 95 -9.58 -2.88 14.30
CA GLY A 95 -9.68 -2.11 15.54
C GLY A 95 -9.02 -2.74 16.75
N LEU A 96 -8.68 -4.02 16.74
CA LEU A 96 -8.03 -4.68 17.87
C LEU A 96 -6.56 -4.26 17.99
N ASP A 97 -6.06 -4.19 19.24
CA ASP A 97 -4.63 -4.06 19.51
C ASP A 97 -3.90 -5.35 19.12
N LYS A 98 -2.74 -5.21 18.46
CA LYS A 98 -1.99 -6.37 17.95
C LYS A 98 -1.33 -7.19 19.04
N ALA A 99 -0.87 -6.55 20.13
CA ALA A 99 -0.22 -7.25 21.23
C ALA A 99 -1.27 -8.01 22.07
N GLU A 100 -2.41 -7.39 22.37
CA GLU A 100 -3.53 -8.06 23.05
C GLU A 100 -4.08 -9.24 22.22
N THR A 101 -4.17 -9.05 20.89
CA THR A 101 -4.60 -10.11 19.99
C THR A 101 -3.61 -11.27 19.99
N ALA A 102 -2.28 -10.98 20.00
CA ALA A 102 -1.25 -12.01 20.11
C ALA A 102 -1.29 -12.72 21.47
N ALA A 103 -1.52 -12.02 22.56
CA ALA A 103 -1.69 -12.62 23.88
C ALA A 103 -2.91 -13.58 23.94
N LYS A 104 -3.99 -13.25 23.21
CA LYS A 104 -5.23 -14.04 23.19
C LYS A 104 -5.16 -15.24 22.26
N HIS A 105 -4.56 -15.11 21.08
CA HIS A 105 -4.60 -16.12 20.02
C HIS A 105 -3.25 -16.83 19.78
N GLY A 106 -2.18 -16.37 20.43
CA GLY A 106 -0.81 -16.80 20.20
C GLY A 106 -0.11 -15.99 19.10
N GLU A 107 1.18 -15.74 19.31
CA GLU A 107 2.01 -14.96 18.35
C GLU A 107 2.06 -15.60 16.97
N ASP A 108 2.21 -16.92 16.89
CA ASP A 108 2.29 -17.66 15.64
C ASP A 108 1.00 -17.51 14.82
N GLN A 109 -0.17 -17.65 15.47
CA GLN A 109 -1.44 -17.50 14.77
C GLN A 109 -1.64 -16.07 14.25
N VAL A 110 -1.30 -15.06 15.06
CA VAL A 110 -1.39 -13.65 14.63
C VAL A 110 -0.37 -13.36 13.53
N HIS A 111 0.84 -13.96 13.61
CA HIS A 111 1.82 -13.86 12.54
C HIS A 111 1.28 -14.45 11.22
N ILE A 112 0.66 -15.64 11.26
CA ILE A 112 0.01 -16.25 10.09
C ILE A 112 -1.03 -15.29 9.49
N TRP A 113 -1.97 -14.77 10.27
CA TRP A 113 -2.99 -13.83 9.79
C TRP A 113 -2.39 -12.54 9.19
N ARG A 114 -1.26 -12.09 9.71
CA ARG A 114 -0.61 -10.85 9.26
C ARG A 114 0.25 -11.02 8.01
N ARG A 115 0.86 -12.19 7.82
CA ARG A 115 1.98 -12.36 6.91
C ARG A 115 1.80 -13.42 5.84
N SER A 116 1.02 -14.48 6.10
CA SER A 116 0.81 -15.53 5.10
C SER A 116 0.18 -14.94 3.82
N TYR A 117 0.41 -15.64 2.72
CA TYR A 117 -0.12 -15.22 1.42
C TYR A 117 -1.64 -15.44 1.33
N ASP A 118 -2.11 -16.60 1.74
CA ASP A 118 -3.46 -17.09 1.45
C ASP A 118 -4.37 -17.28 2.69
N VAL A 119 -3.84 -17.15 3.90
CA VAL A 119 -4.66 -17.30 5.12
C VAL A 119 -5.20 -15.94 5.58
N PRO A 120 -6.53 -15.69 5.45
CA PRO A 120 -7.14 -14.45 5.93
C PRO A 120 -7.33 -14.46 7.44
N PRO A 121 -7.45 -13.28 8.07
CA PRO A 121 -8.02 -13.15 9.41
C PRO A 121 -9.46 -13.67 9.49
N PRO A 122 -10.01 -13.90 10.69
CA PRO A 122 -11.43 -14.21 10.85
C PRO A 122 -12.32 -13.15 10.16
N PRO A 123 -13.46 -13.54 9.56
CA PRO A 123 -14.33 -12.60 8.89
C PRO A 123 -14.94 -11.57 9.87
N LEU A 124 -15.27 -10.40 9.38
CA LEU A 124 -16.02 -9.40 10.13
C LEU A 124 -17.46 -9.87 10.32
N ALA A 125 -17.99 -9.72 11.54
CA ALA A 125 -19.40 -9.99 11.79
C ALA A 125 -20.28 -8.93 11.09
N PRO A 126 -21.36 -9.33 10.40
CA PRO A 126 -22.28 -8.39 9.76
C PRO A 126 -22.87 -7.39 10.76
N GLY A 127 -23.01 -6.12 10.33
CA GLY A 127 -23.58 -5.06 11.16
C GLY A 127 -22.71 -4.61 12.33
N GLY A 128 -21.43 -4.99 12.33
CA GLY A 128 -20.46 -4.51 13.33
C GLY A 128 -20.05 -3.07 13.10
N GLU A 129 -19.29 -2.51 14.06
CA GLU A 129 -18.79 -1.12 14.03
C GLU A 129 -18.02 -0.79 12.72
N TYR A 130 -17.33 -1.78 12.15
CA TYR A 130 -16.51 -1.63 10.95
C TYR A 130 -17.15 -2.27 9.70
N ASP A 131 -18.48 -2.32 9.66
CA ASP A 131 -19.24 -2.72 8.47
C ASP A 131 -19.29 -1.54 7.48
N PHE A 132 -18.59 -1.67 6.36
CA PHE A 132 -18.49 -0.61 5.32
C PHE A 132 -19.59 -0.70 4.25
N THR A 133 -20.59 -1.58 4.40
CA THR A 133 -21.63 -1.80 3.37
C THR A 133 -22.49 -0.55 3.10
N THR A 134 -22.56 0.38 4.06
CA THR A 134 -23.26 1.65 3.94
C THR A 134 -22.36 2.84 3.59
N ASP A 135 -21.05 2.62 3.46
CA ASP A 135 -20.09 3.69 3.13
C ASP A 135 -20.22 4.07 1.65
N PRO A 136 -20.55 5.34 1.32
CA PRO A 136 -20.75 5.77 -0.06
C PRO A 136 -19.51 5.61 -0.96
N ARG A 137 -18.31 5.54 -0.38
CA ARG A 137 -17.07 5.29 -1.14
C ARG A 137 -17.06 3.92 -1.83
N TYR A 138 -17.87 2.99 -1.32
CA TYR A 138 -17.94 1.61 -1.82
C TYR A 138 -19.30 1.26 -2.41
N ALA A 139 -20.14 2.24 -2.70
CA ALA A 139 -21.47 2.00 -3.25
C ALA A 139 -21.41 1.15 -4.54
N GLY A 140 -22.12 0.03 -4.54
CA GLY A 140 -22.17 -0.91 -5.66
C GLY A 140 -20.90 -1.77 -5.85
N GLN A 141 -19.94 -1.71 -4.90
CA GLN A 141 -18.73 -2.53 -4.94
C GLN A 141 -18.86 -3.77 -4.04
N PRO A 142 -18.23 -4.89 -4.40
CA PRO A 142 -18.16 -6.04 -3.52
C PRO A 142 -17.20 -5.72 -2.35
N ILE A 143 -17.75 -5.61 -1.15
CA ILE A 143 -16.94 -5.37 0.05
C ILE A 143 -16.61 -6.73 0.67
N PRO A 144 -15.31 -7.07 0.84
CA PRO A 144 -14.92 -8.31 1.49
C PRO A 144 -15.20 -8.22 3.00
N ASP A 145 -15.57 -9.32 3.61
CA ASP A 145 -15.65 -9.46 5.07
C ASP A 145 -14.29 -9.72 5.72
N THR A 146 -13.31 -10.16 4.94
CA THR A 146 -11.88 -10.34 5.30
C THR A 146 -11.04 -10.52 4.04
N GLU A 147 -9.73 -10.24 4.12
CA GLU A 147 -8.80 -10.48 3.03
C GLU A 147 -7.50 -11.15 3.50
N SER A 148 -7.01 -12.09 2.70
CA SER A 148 -5.60 -12.49 2.67
C SER A 148 -4.81 -11.57 1.73
N LEU A 149 -3.49 -11.73 1.65
CA LEU A 149 -2.71 -11.02 0.62
C LEU A 149 -3.08 -11.49 -0.79
N LYS A 150 -3.45 -12.79 -0.94
CA LYS A 150 -3.93 -13.35 -2.21
C LYS A 150 -5.18 -12.64 -2.68
N THR A 151 -6.21 -12.55 -1.85
CA THR A 151 -7.47 -11.87 -2.23
C THR A 151 -7.29 -10.35 -2.38
N THR A 152 -6.34 -9.74 -1.67
CA THR A 152 -5.91 -8.36 -1.94
C THR A 152 -5.32 -8.24 -3.35
N LEU A 153 -4.46 -9.18 -3.77
CA LEU A 153 -3.90 -9.22 -5.12
C LEU A 153 -5.00 -9.44 -6.18
N ASP A 154 -5.97 -10.30 -5.90
CA ASP A 154 -7.09 -10.60 -6.81
C ASP A 154 -7.91 -9.34 -7.18
N ARG A 155 -7.96 -8.30 -6.32
CA ARG A 155 -8.58 -7.01 -6.66
C ARG A 155 -7.60 -5.95 -7.19
N VAL A 156 -6.33 -6.00 -6.76
CA VAL A 156 -5.31 -5.05 -7.22
C VAL A 156 -4.89 -5.34 -8.66
N GLN A 157 -4.71 -6.61 -9.02
CA GLN A 157 -4.20 -7.00 -10.35
C GLN A 157 -5.10 -6.54 -11.50
N PRO A 158 -6.42 -6.74 -11.50
CA PRO A 158 -7.27 -6.21 -12.59
C PRO A 158 -7.19 -4.69 -12.74
N TYR A 159 -7.04 -3.96 -11.62
CA TYR A 159 -6.86 -2.52 -11.66
C TYR A 159 -5.49 -2.12 -12.21
N TRP A 160 -4.45 -2.82 -11.81
CA TRP A 160 -3.12 -2.66 -12.37
C TRP A 160 -3.13 -2.87 -13.89
N ASP A 161 -3.73 -3.94 -14.36
CA ASP A 161 -3.74 -4.30 -15.78
C ASP A 161 -4.54 -3.28 -16.62
N ALA A 162 -5.65 -2.77 -16.09
CA ALA A 162 -6.55 -1.86 -16.79
C ALA A 162 -6.08 -0.40 -16.79
N GLU A 163 -5.54 0.09 -15.67
CA GLU A 163 -5.33 1.52 -15.45
C GLU A 163 -3.85 1.91 -15.29
N ILE A 164 -3.06 1.12 -14.55
CA ILE A 164 -1.69 1.50 -14.19
C ILE A 164 -0.68 1.04 -15.25
N ALA A 165 -0.73 -0.24 -15.62
CA ALA A 165 0.19 -0.82 -16.58
C ALA A 165 0.18 -0.12 -17.96
N PRO A 166 -0.98 0.31 -18.52
CA PRO A 166 -1.01 1.05 -19.77
C PRO A 166 -0.24 2.38 -19.71
N ARG A 167 -0.27 3.11 -18.59
CA ARG A 167 0.51 4.34 -18.40
C ARG A 167 2.01 4.09 -18.45
N LEU A 168 2.46 3.08 -17.70
CA LEU A 168 3.86 2.67 -17.69
C LEU A 168 4.32 2.19 -19.08
N LYS A 169 3.49 1.40 -19.80
CA LYS A 169 3.77 0.97 -21.18
C LYS A 169 3.86 2.14 -22.17
N ALA A 170 3.13 3.23 -21.92
CA ALA A 170 3.23 4.47 -22.69
C ALA A 170 4.52 5.27 -22.37
N GLY A 171 5.35 4.79 -21.42
CA GLY A 171 6.60 5.45 -21.03
C GLY A 171 6.43 6.50 -19.94
N GLU A 172 5.25 6.60 -19.32
CA GLU A 172 4.96 7.55 -18.25
C GLU A 172 5.57 7.08 -16.93
N ASP A 173 6.16 7.99 -16.17
CA ASP A 173 6.49 7.75 -14.75
C ASP A 173 5.21 7.79 -13.91
N VAL A 174 5.06 6.84 -12.98
CA VAL A 174 3.85 6.67 -12.16
C VAL A 174 4.20 6.62 -10.68
N LEU A 175 3.42 7.35 -9.86
CA LEU A 175 3.45 7.24 -8.40
C LEU A 175 2.25 6.45 -7.91
N ILE A 176 2.45 5.46 -7.04
CA ILE A 176 1.37 4.80 -6.28
C ILE A 176 1.57 5.11 -4.80
N ALA A 177 0.69 5.92 -4.23
CA ALA A 177 0.64 6.20 -2.80
C ALA A 177 -0.47 5.35 -2.16
N ALA A 178 -0.09 4.30 -1.42
CA ALA A 178 -1.05 3.31 -0.93
C ALA A 178 -0.62 2.69 0.43
N HIS A 179 -0.83 1.40 0.62
CA HIS A 179 -0.72 0.74 1.92
C HIS A 179 0.21 -0.47 1.87
N GLY A 180 0.60 -0.94 3.06
CA GLY A 180 1.54 -2.05 3.18
C GLY A 180 1.16 -3.27 2.35
N ASN A 181 -0.07 -3.76 2.46
CA ASN A 181 -0.46 -4.99 1.76
C ASN A 181 -0.83 -4.77 0.29
N SER A 182 -1.50 -3.66 -0.08
CA SER A 182 -1.74 -3.38 -1.50
C SER A 182 -0.44 -3.17 -2.28
N LEU A 183 0.56 -2.51 -1.70
CA LEU A 183 1.88 -2.37 -2.32
C LEU A 183 2.67 -3.69 -2.34
N ARG A 184 2.56 -4.54 -1.30
CA ARG A 184 3.13 -5.88 -1.32
C ARG A 184 2.52 -6.75 -2.43
N ALA A 185 1.22 -6.58 -2.72
CA ALA A 185 0.58 -7.24 -3.86
C ALA A 185 1.20 -6.78 -5.20
N VAL A 186 1.44 -5.48 -5.37
CA VAL A 186 2.13 -4.94 -6.56
C VAL A 186 3.58 -5.46 -6.65
N VAL A 187 4.32 -5.49 -5.54
CA VAL A 187 5.69 -6.04 -5.51
C VAL A 187 5.67 -7.53 -5.86
N LYS A 188 4.74 -8.32 -5.30
CA LYS A 188 4.61 -9.74 -5.65
C LYS A 188 4.35 -9.94 -7.13
N LEU A 189 3.49 -9.14 -7.72
CA LEU A 189 3.18 -9.19 -9.16
C LEU A 189 4.41 -8.86 -10.02
N LEU A 190 5.09 -7.75 -9.74
CA LEU A 190 6.20 -7.25 -10.55
C LEU A 190 7.45 -8.11 -10.44
N PHE A 191 7.80 -8.54 -9.24
CA PHE A 191 9.02 -9.31 -8.97
C PHE A 191 8.80 -10.82 -9.02
N ALA A 192 7.61 -11.28 -9.37
CA ALA A 192 7.22 -12.70 -9.35
C ALA A 192 7.60 -13.41 -8.04
N VAL A 193 7.42 -12.71 -6.90
CA VAL A 193 7.82 -13.23 -5.57
C VAL A 193 7.05 -14.50 -5.25
N PRO A 194 7.70 -15.63 -4.91
CA PRO A 194 7.01 -16.85 -4.50
C PRO A 194 6.12 -16.65 -3.27
N ASP A 195 5.07 -17.48 -3.13
CA ASP A 195 4.09 -17.36 -2.05
C ASP A 195 4.72 -17.51 -0.66
N ASP A 196 5.70 -18.38 -0.51
CA ASP A 196 6.45 -18.59 0.72
C ASP A 196 7.46 -17.48 1.03
N LYS A 197 7.85 -16.67 0.05
CA LYS A 197 8.83 -15.58 0.20
C LYS A 197 8.18 -14.21 0.45
N ILE A 198 6.94 -14.02 0.03
CA ILE A 198 6.24 -12.73 0.23
C ILE A 198 6.05 -12.37 1.71
N VAL A 199 6.09 -13.36 2.59
CA VAL A 199 6.06 -13.20 4.06
C VAL A 199 7.14 -12.22 4.54
N GLY A 200 8.35 -12.30 3.98
CA GLY A 200 9.50 -11.46 4.36
C GLY A 200 9.55 -10.09 3.68
N VAL A 201 8.64 -9.77 2.76
CA VAL A 201 8.65 -8.47 2.09
C VAL A 201 7.98 -7.42 2.97
N GLU A 202 8.72 -6.38 3.34
CA GLU A 202 8.25 -5.21 4.07
C GLU A 202 8.35 -3.96 3.18
N ILE A 203 7.43 -3.03 3.39
CA ILE A 203 7.48 -1.69 2.77
C ILE A 203 7.36 -0.68 3.91
N PRO A 204 8.43 0.06 4.22
CA PRO A 204 8.43 1.03 5.31
C PRO A 204 7.51 2.22 5.00
N THR A 205 6.95 2.83 6.05
CA THR A 205 6.12 4.04 5.91
C THR A 205 6.94 5.21 5.37
N GLY A 206 6.38 5.97 4.45
CA GLY A 206 6.97 7.23 3.98
C GLY A 206 8.34 7.09 3.30
N ASN A 207 8.76 5.88 2.90
CA ASN A 207 10.01 5.68 2.16
C ASN A 207 9.70 5.27 0.71
N PRO A 208 9.95 6.13 -0.29
CA PRO A 208 9.66 5.81 -1.67
C PRO A 208 10.54 4.66 -2.19
N LEU A 209 9.91 3.62 -2.73
CA LEU A 209 10.56 2.53 -3.46
C LEU A 209 10.51 2.85 -4.97
N GLU A 210 11.65 3.21 -5.55
CA GLU A 210 11.81 3.44 -6.98
C GLU A 210 12.09 2.12 -7.70
N ILE A 211 11.33 1.83 -8.75
CA ILE A 211 11.45 0.64 -9.60
C ILE A 211 11.58 1.13 -11.05
N THR A 212 12.67 0.77 -11.71
CA THR A 212 12.83 0.99 -13.15
C THR A 212 12.33 -0.23 -13.91
N LEU A 213 11.50 -0.03 -14.93
CA LEU A 213 10.85 -1.09 -15.67
C LEU A 213 11.31 -1.13 -17.13
N ASP A 214 11.42 -2.33 -17.71
CA ASP A 214 11.60 -2.49 -19.15
C ASP A 214 10.28 -2.31 -19.92
N ALA A 215 10.32 -2.50 -21.24
CA ALA A 215 9.13 -2.40 -22.09
C ALA A 215 8.06 -3.46 -21.79
N GLY A 216 8.44 -4.59 -21.19
CA GLY A 216 7.53 -5.65 -20.73
C GLY A 216 7.04 -5.45 -19.31
N LEU A 217 7.38 -4.33 -18.68
CA LEU A 217 7.15 -4.00 -17.27
C LEU A 217 7.84 -4.95 -16.29
N LYS A 218 8.97 -5.56 -16.68
CA LYS A 218 9.83 -6.28 -15.75
C LYS A 218 10.74 -5.30 -15.02
N PRO A 219 10.91 -5.44 -13.71
CA PRO A 219 11.89 -4.66 -12.93
C PRO A 219 13.32 -4.92 -13.43
N THR A 220 14.04 -3.86 -13.76
CA THR A 220 15.46 -3.89 -14.15
C THR A 220 16.36 -3.29 -13.09
N ALA A 221 15.79 -2.45 -12.22
CA ALA A 221 16.44 -1.92 -11.03
C ALA A 221 15.37 -1.58 -9.98
N ALA A 222 15.75 -1.65 -8.72
CA ALA A 222 14.92 -1.18 -7.61
C ALA A 222 15.79 -0.67 -6.46
N ARG A 223 15.34 0.41 -5.82
CA ARG A 223 15.98 0.97 -4.62
C ARG A 223 15.01 1.77 -3.78
N TYR A 224 15.21 1.78 -2.48
CA TYR A 224 14.58 2.79 -1.62
C TYR A 224 15.34 4.11 -1.75
N LEU A 225 14.62 5.24 -1.80
CA LEU A 225 15.25 6.56 -1.91
C LEU A 225 15.85 7.00 -0.57
N ASP A 226 15.30 6.56 0.57
CA ASP A 226 15.91 6.70 1.89
C ASP A 226 16.67 5.39 2.22
N ALA A 227 17.95 5.36 1.94
CA ALA A 227 18.78 4.17 2.16
C ALA A 227 18.89 3.77 3.63
N ASP A 228 18.83 4.73 4.56
CA ASP A 228 18.93 4.47 6.00
C ASP A 228 17.70 3.75 6.56
N ARG A 229 16.58 3.81 5.83
CA ARG A 229 15.31 3.17 6.17
C ARG A 229 14.89 2.11 5.15
N ALA A 230 15.86 1.64 4.37
CA ALA A 230 15.61 0.61 3.36
C ALA A 230 15.32 -0.75 4.01
N GLU A 231 14.36 -1.46 3.44
CA GLU A 231 14.10 -2.86 3.73
C GLU A 231 14.66 -3.75 2.62
N ALA A 232 14.77 -5.05 2.90
CA ALA A 232 15.24 -6.00 1.92
C ALA A 232 14.30 -6.05 0.70
N LEU A 233 14.87 -5.90 -0.49
CA LEU A 233 14.14 -5.99 -1.74
C LEU A 233 14.11 -7.44 -2.26
N PRO A 234 13.03 -7.85 -2.94
CA PRO A 234 13.03 -9.09 -3.69
C PRO A 234 14.13 -9.09 -4.77
N VAL A 235 14.60 -10.28 -5.10
CA VAL A 235 15.53 -10.45 -6.23
C VAL A 235 14.85 -10.02 -7.52
N LEU A 236 15.57 -9.31 -8.38
CA LEU A 236 15.08 -8.94 -9.71
C LEU A 236 14.77 -10.21 -10.53
N PRO A 237 13.64 -10.27 -11.22
CA PRO A 237 13.21 -11.46 -11.98
C PRO A 237 14.03 -11.71 -13.25
#